data_aedbc73f77164e597282b1f2412a13e2
#
_entry.id   aedbc73f77164e597282b1f2412a13e2
#
_cell.length_a   1.000
_cell.length_b   1.000
_cell.length_c   1.000
_cell.angle_alpha   90.00
_cell.angle_beta   90.00
_cell.angle_gamma   90.00
#
_symmetry.space_group_name_H-M   'P 1'
#
loop_
_entity.id
_entity.type
_entity.pdbx_description
1 polymer ?
#
loop_
_entity_poly.entity_id
_entity_poly.type
_entity_poly.pdbx_seq_one_letter_code
_entity_poly.pdbx_strand_id
1 'polypeptide(L)'
;MSTAIHLAGPEALDRLMPLMTRFHAERGLPHDDDHRRAMAEPLLAGNPLGAIWLIGPQRAPLGYVLVSFGWSTARAGMEGWVQEVYIRDSVRGRGIGTEVLHAITVSLTQAGLKALHVRLDEGDARAARFCGKVGFSPRDGLRVMTDVL
;
A
#
# COMPACT_ATOMS: atom_id res chain seq x y z
N MET A 1 -16.06 14.85 6.08
CA MET A 1 -16.16 13.49 6.63
C MET A 1 -14.94 12.68 6.25
N SER A 2 -14.47 11.88 7.20
CA SER A 2 -13.32 11.00 6.98
C SER A 2 -13.70 9.82 6.10
N THR A 3 -12.78 9.42 5.23
CA THR A 3 -12.92 8.18 4.48
C THR A 3 -12.66 6.98 5.39
N ALA A 4 -13.56 6.02 5.41
CA ALA A 4 -13.40 4.81 6.20
C ALA A 4 -12.24 3.96 5.67
N ILE A 5 -11.50 3.33 6.58
CA ILE A 5 -10.50 2.32 6.26
C ILE A 5 -10.72 1.12 7.16
N HIS A 6 -10.50 -0.07 6.63
CA HIS A 6 -10.69 -1.33 7.34
C HIS A 6 -9.52 -2.26 7.08
N LEU A 7 -8.94 -2.78 8.15
CA LEU A 7 -7.94 -3.85 8.00
C LEU A 7 -8.65 -5.09 7.44
N ALA A 8 -8.17 -5.58 6.31
CA ALA A 8 -8.82 -6.66 5.59
C ALA A 8 -8.42 -8.03 6.15
N GLY A 9 -9.42 -8.91 6.26
CA GLY A 9 -9.23 -10.32 6.60
C GLY A 9 -9.55 -11.23 5.40
N PRO A 10 -9.54 -12.57 5.60
CA PRO A 10 -9.73 -13.53 4.51
C PRO A 10 -11.03 -13.35 3.73
N GLU A 11 -12.08 -12.89 4.39
CA GLU A 11 -13.40 -12.66 3.77
C GLU A 11 -13.40 -11.52 2.74
N ALA A 12 -12.36 -10.70 2.72
CA ALA A 12 -12.27 -9.56 1.81
C ALA A 12 -11.70 -9.92 0.43
N LEU A 13 -11.20 -11.14 0.24
CA LEU A 13 -10.49 -11.51 -1.00
C LEU A 13 -11.31 -11.24 -2.26
N ASP A 14 -12.60 -11.60 -2.26
CA ASP A 14 -13.46 -11.44 -3.44
C ASP A 14 -13.67 -9.97 -3.83
N ARG A 15 -13.60 -9.06 -2.86
CA ARG A 15 -13.74 -7.62 -3.11
C ARG A 15 -12.41 -6.98 -3.46
N LEU A 16 -11.33 -7.55 -2.97
CA LEU A 16 -9.96 -7.07 -3.23
C LEU A 16 -9.48 -7.45 -4.63
N MET A 17 -9.77 -8.65 -5.10
CA MET A 17 -9.28 -9.18 -6.37
C MET A 17 -9.58 -8.25 -7.56
N PRO A 18 -10.82 -7.75 -7.75
CA PRO A 18 -11.09 -6.83 -8.86
C PRO A 18 -10.29 -5.52 -8.77
N LEU A 19 -10.04 -5.02 -7.56
CA LEU A 19 -9.26 -3.79 -7.37
C LEU A 19 -7.80 -4.02 -7.73
N MET A 20 -7.22 -5.14 -7.31
CA MET A 20 -5.84 -5.50 -7.66
C MET A 20 -5.69 -5.71 -9.17
N THR A 21 -6.69 -6.34 -9.80
CA THR A 21 -6.70 -6.53 -11.26
C THR A 21 -6.62 -5.20 -11.99
N ARG A 22 -7.40 -4.22 -11.57
CA ARG A 22 -7.39 -2.87 -12.17
C ARG A 22 -6.07 -2.16 -11.92
N PHE A 23 -5.53 -2.26 -10.71
CA PHE A 23 -4.24 -1.65 -10.40
C PHE A 23 -3.12 -2.21 -11.27
N HIS A 24 -3.03 -3.52 -11.38
CA HIS A 24 -2.00 -4.17 -12.18
C HIS A 24 -2.14 -3.83 -13.67
N ALA A 25 -3.38 -3.77 -14.18
CA ALA A 25 -3.62 -3.37 -15.57
C ALA A 25 -3.18 -1.93 -15.84
N GLU A 26 -3.50 -1.00 -14.95
CA GLU A 26 -3.10 0.41 -15.07
C GLU A 26 -1.57 0.58 -15.05
N ARG A 27 -0.88 -0.27 -14.28
CA ARG A 27 0.58 -0.24 -14.15
C ARG A 27 1.30 -1.07 -15.21
N GLY A 28 0.56 -1.76 -16.07
CA GLY A 28 1.15 -2.63 -17.09
C GLY A 28 1.86 -3.85 -16.50
N LEU A 29 1.45 -4.31 -15.32
CA LEU A 29 2.05 -5.45 -14.65
C LEU A 29 1.39 -6.75 -15.14
N PRO A 30 2.17 -7.76 -15.58
CA PRO A 30 1.63 -8.98 -16.20
C PRO A 30 1.22 -10.03 -15.15
N HIS A 31 0.63 -9.61 -14.04
CA HIS A 31 0.20 -10.53 -13.00
C HIS A 31 -1.17 -11.13 -13.32
N ASP A 32 -1.31 -12.43 -13.11
CA ASP A 32 -2.59 -13.14 -13.24
C ASP A 32 -3.29 -13.31 -11.88
N ASP A 33 -4.44 -13.98 -11.88
CA ASP A 33 -5.22 -14.19 -10.66
C ASP A 33 -4.52 -15.11 -9.67
N ASP A 34 -3.78 -16.12 -10.13
CA ASP A 34 -3.01 -16.99 -9.24
C ASP A 34 -1.92 -16.20 -8.52
N HIS A 35 -1.24 -15.29 -9.24
CA HIS A 35 -0.26 -14.40 -8.63
C HIS A 35 -0.92 -13.47 -7.61
N ARG A 36 -2.07 -12.88 -7.94
CA ARG A 36 -2.78 -11.98 -7.03
C ARG A 36 -3.23 -12.70 -5.76
N ARG A 37 -3.72 -13.94 -5.87
CA ARG A 37 -4.04 -14.74 -4.67
C ARG A 37 -2.81 -15.03 -3.84
N ALA A 38 -1.71 -15.40 -4.47
CA ALA A 38 -0.45 -15.67 -3.78
C ALA A 38 0.08 -14.44 -3.04
N MET A 39 -0.16 -13.23 -3.59
CA MET A 39 0.18 -11.97 -2.92
C MET A 39 -0.68 -11.71 -1.69
N ALA A 40 -1.99 -11.93 -1.82
CA ALA A 40 -2.97 -11.40 -0.87
C ALA A 40 -3.37 -12.41 0.21
N GLU A 41 -3.60 -13.67 -0.14
CA GLU A 41 -4.15 -14.65 0.80
C GLU A 41 -3.34 -14.79 2.08
N PRO A 42 -1.99 -14.91 2.05
CA PRO A 42 -1.22 -15.02 3.29
C PRO A 42 -1.35 -13.80 4.18
N LEU A 43 -1.39 -12.60 3.59
CA LEU A 43 -1.51 -11.35 4.35
C LEU A 43 -2.90 -11.21 4.95
N LEU A 44 -3.94 -11.56 4.21
CA LEU A 44 -5.32 -11.57 4.72
C LEU A 44 -5.51 -12.59 5.84
N ALA A 45 -4.77 -13.69 5.80
CA ALA A 45 -4.80 -14.73 6.84
C ALA A 45 -3.99 -14.36 8.10
N GLY A 46 -3.38 -13.20 8.15
CA GLY A 46 -2.69 -12.71 9.34
C GLY A 46 -1.19 -12.93 9.38
N ASN A 47 -0.55 -13.21 8.23
CA ASN A 47 0.90 -13.25 8.17
C ASN A 47 1.46 -11.90 8.64
N PRO A 48 2.37 -11.87 9.63
CA PRO A 48 2.88 -10.61 10.20
C PRO A 48 3.79 -9.82 9.26
N LEU A 49 4.12 -10.34 8.08
CA LEU A 49 4.99 -9.66 7.13
C LEU A 49 4.25 -8.61 6.29
N GLY A 50 2.96 -8.45 6.46
CA GLY A 50 2.23 -7.41 5.75
C GLY A 50 0.80 -7.26 6.20
N ALA A 51 0.16 -6.22 5.68
CA ALA A 51 -1.25 -5.94 5.94
C ALA A 51 -1.87 -5.26 4.72
N ILE A 52 -3.17 -5.47 4.57
CA ILE A 52 -3.96 -4.86 3.50
C ILE A 52 -5.13 -4.15 4.15
N TRP A 53 -5.34 -2.88 3.77
CA TRP A 53 -6.51 -2.10 4.19
C TRP A 53 -7.41 -1.89 2.99
N LEU A 54 -8.72 -2.03 3.20
CA LEU A 54 -9.72 -1.60 2.24
C LEU A 54 -10.15 -0.16 2.55
N ILE A 55 -10.38 0.60 1.51
CA ILE A 55 -10.76 2.02 1.59
C ILE A 55 -12.24 2.14 1.26
N GLY A 56 -12.99 2.88 2.09
CA GLY A 56 -14.40 3.14 1.89
C GLY A 56 -15.30 2.02 2.43
N PRO A 57 -16.53 1.90 1.90
CA PRO A 57 -17.48 0.90 2.38
C PRO A 57 -16.96 -0.52 2.20
N GLN A 58 -17.13 -1.38 3.20
CA GLN A 58 -16.66 -2.76 3.13
C GLN A 58 -17.27 -3.57 1.99
N ARG A 59 -18.54 -3.32 1.67
CA ARG A 59 -19.25 -4.05 0.61
C ARG A 59 -18.88 -3.58 -0.80
N ALA A 60 -18.45 -2.33 -0.92
CA ALA A 60 -18.10 -1.72 -2.21
C ALA A 60 -16.88 -0.81 -2.02
N PRO A 61 -15.69 -1.40 -1.78
CA PRO A 61 -14.50 -0.62 -1.48
C PRO A 61 -14.09 0.26 -2.65
N LEU A 62 -13.56 1.44 -2.32
CA LEU A 62 -13.09 2.42 -3.28
C LEU A 62 -11.64 2.17 -3.69
N GLY A 63 -10.92 1.37 -2.94
CA GLY A 63 -9.52 1.09 -3.18
C GLY A 63 -8.91 0.27 -2.06
N TYR A 64 -7.57 0.16 -2.08
CA TYR A 64 -6.83 -0.56 -1.05
C TYR A 64 -5.41 -0.02 -0.90
N VAL A 65 -4.80 -0.35 0.24
CA VAL A 65 -3.38 -0.11 0.50
C VAL A 65 -2.77 -1.41 1.00
N LEU A 66 -1.63 -1.79 0.45
CA LEU A 66 -0.85 -2.95 0.88
C LEU A 66 0.51 -2.49 1.38
N VAL A 67 0.85 -2.84 2.63
CA VAL A 67 2.13 -2.53 3.26
C VAL A 67 2.79 -3.82 3.71
N SER A 68 4.08 -3.98 3.40
CA SER A 68 4.89 -5.07 3.95
C SER A 68 5.75 -4.55 5.09
N PHE A 69 6.11 -5.44 6.04
CA PHE A 69 6.86 -5.07 7.24
C PHE A 69 8.20 -5.80 7.28
N GLY A 70 9.16 -5.18 7.95
CA GLY A 70 10.46 -5.74 8.19
C GLY A 70 11.13 -5.09 9.39
N TRP A 71 12.37 -5.44 9.64
CA TRP A 71 13.15 -4.88 10.74
C TRP A 71 14.20 -3.92 10.20
N SER A 72 14.29 -2.74 10.78
CA SER A 72 15.29 -1.75 10.46
C SER A 72 16.40 -1.78 11.53
N THR A 73 17.59 -2.19 11.13
CA THR A 73 18.75 -2.14 12.05
C THR A 73 19.18 -0.71 12.32
N ALA A 74 19.07 0.16 11.32
CA ALA A 74 19.43 1.57 11.45
C ALA A 74 18.53 2.31 12.45
N ARG A 75 17.26 1.89 12.59
CA ARG A 75 16.27 2.53 13.47
C ARG A 75 15.92 1.68 14.68
N ALA A 76 16.49 0.48 14.79
CA ALA A 76 16.24 -0.46 15.87
C ALA A 76 14.75 -0.73 16.11
N GLY A 77 14.03 -1.05 15.05
CA GLY A 77 12.60 -1.29 15.14
C GLY A 77 11.97 -1.69 13.81
N MET A 78 10.66 -1.85 13.82
CA MET A 78 9.94 -2.22 12.61
C MET A 78 9.90 -1.06 11.62
N GLU A 79 9.99 -1.42 10.35
CA GLU A 79 9.75 -0.52 9.23
C GLU A 79 8.74 -1.15 8.28
N GLY A 80 8.09 -0.33 7.46
CA GLY A 80 7.15 -0.78 6.46
C GLY A 80 7.49 -0.25 5.07
N TRP A 81 6.99 -0.96 4.06
CA TRP A 81 7.08 -0.57 2.66
C TRP A 81 5.68 -0.53 2.07
N VAL A 82 5.26 0.61 1.57
CA VAL A 82 4.01 0.73 0.81
C VAL A 82 4.25 0.05 -0.53
N GLN A 83 3.61 -1.09 -0.73
CA GLN A 83 3.79 -1.91 -1.94
C GLN A 83 2.79 -1.53 -3.01
N GLU A 84 1.52 -1.32 -2.64
CA GLU A 84 0.46 -0.97 -3.57
C GLU A 84 -0.50 0.02 -2.93
N VAL A 85 -0.92 1.01 -3.70
CA VAL A 85 -2.00 1.94 -3.36
C VAL A 85 -2.89 2.08 -4.59
N TYR A 86 -4.15 1.75 -4.45
CA TYR A 86 -5.11 1.88 -5.54
C TYR A 86 -6.37 2.61 -5.07
N ILE A 87 -6.80 3.58 -5.83
CA ILE A 87 -8.07 4.28 -5.66
C ILE A 87 -8.82 4.17 -6.99
N ARG A 88 -10.10 3.79 -6.96
CA ARG A 88 -10.93 3.76 -8.17
C ARG A 88 -10.87 5.09 -8.90
N ASP A 89 -10.73 5.03 -10.22
CA ASP A 89 -10.60 6.20 -11.08
C ASP A 89 -11.72 7.22 -10.84
N SER A 90 -12.95 6.74 -10.68
CA SER A 90 -14.14 7.57 -10.51
C SER A 90 -14.11 8.48 -9.28
N VAL A 91 -13.27 8.18 -8.29
CA VAL A 91 -13.19 8.97 -7.03
C VAL A 91 -11.82 9.58 -6.80
N ARG A 92 -10.94 9.55 -7.80
CA ARG A 92 -9.62 10.20 -7.73
C ARG A 92 -9.75 11.72 -7.75
N GLY A 93 -8.69 12.39 -7.26
CA GLY A 93 -8.65 13.85 -7.22
C GLY A 93 -9.42 14.48 -6.08
N ARG A 94 -9.89 13.70 -5.11
CA ARG A 94 -10.65 14.16 -3.95
C ARG A 94 -9.87 14.12 -2.63
N GLY A 95 -8.56 13.84 -2.70
CA GLY A 95 -7.70 13.76 -1.51
C GLY A 95 -7.85 12.47 -0.69
N ILE A 96 -8.58 11.47 -1.20
CA ILE A 96 -8.82 10.22 -0.48
C ILE A 96 -7.51 9.47 -0.20
N GLY A 97 -6.65 9.35 -1.18
CA GLY A 97 -5.37 8.66 -1.03
C GLY A 97 -4.49 9.30 0.03
N THR A 98 -4.40 10.63 0.03
CA THR A 98 -3.61 11.38 1.02
C THR A 98 -4.17 11.18 2.43
N GLU A 99 -5.48 11.31 2.59
CA GLU A 99 -6.16 11.12 3.87
C GLU A 99 -5.95 9.72 4.42
N VAL A 100 -6.16 8.70 3.59
CA VAL A 100 -6.07 7.30 3.98
C VAL A 100 -4.64 6.91 4.33
N LEU A 101 -3.68 7.30 3.51
CA LEU A 101 -2.28 6.95 3.76
C LEU A 101 -1.76 7.66 5.01
N HIS A 102 -2.19 8.90 5.25
CA HIS A 102 -1.89 9.60 6.50
C HIS A 102 -2.48 8.86 7.71
N ALA A 103 -3.73 8.45 7.65
CA ALA A 103 -4.38 7.72 8.74
C ALA A 103 -3.67 6.38 9.04
N ILE A 104 -3.27 5.65 8.01
CA ILE A 104 -2.50 4.41 8.16
C ILE A 104 -1.15 4.70 8.80
N THR A 105 -0.46 5.75 8.38
CA THR A 105 0.83 6.16 8.95
C THR A 105 0.71 6.47 10.44
N VAL A 106 -0.32 7.21 10.83
CA VAL A 106 -0.58 7.51 12.24
C VAL A 106 -0.81 6.23 13.04
N SER A 107 -1.65 5.33 12.53
CA SER A 107 -1.94 4.05 13.18
C SER A 107 -0.68 3.18 13.34
N LEU A 108 0.14 3.09 12.31
CA LEU A 108 1.39 2.32 12.35
C LEU A 108 2.42 2.94 13.29
N THR A 109 2.50 4.26 13.34
CA THR A 109 3.37 4.96 14.30
C THR A 109 2.97 4.63 15.74
N GLN A 110 1.67 4.63 16.04
CA GLN A 110 1.17 4.26 17.35
C GLN A 110 1.47 2.80 17.69
N ALA A 111 1.53 1.93 16.68
CA ALA A 111 1.90 0.53 16.86
C ALA A 111 3.42 0.30 16.95
N GLY A 112 4.23 1.36 16.88
CA GLY A 112 5.67 1.28 17.05
C GLY A 112 6.51 1.27 15.77
N LEU A 113 5.89 1.47 14.61
CA LEU A 113 6.62 1.55 13.34
C LEU A 113 7.56 2.76 13.36
N LYS A 114 8.81 2.56 12.96
CA LYS A 114 9.84 3.61 13.00
C LYS A 114 9.98 4.37 11.69
N ALA A 115 9.65 3.73 10.57
CA ALA A 115 9.71 4.36 9.25
C ALA A 115 8.77 3.65 8.29
N LEU A 116 8.25 4.41 7.33
CA LEU A 116 7.47 3.90 6.22
C LEU A 116 8.14 4.37 4.93
N HIS A 117 8.37 3.45 4.02
CA HIS A 117 9.07 3.69 2.76
C HIS A 117 8.14 3.42 1.58
N VAL A 118 8.45 4.02 0.44
CA VAL A 118 7.80 3.73 -0.83
C VAL A 118 8.85 3.74 -1.94
N ARG A 119 8.71 2.84 -2.91
CA ARG A 119 9.51 2.87 -4.14
C ARG A 119 8.71 3.57 -5.22
N LEU A 120 9.35 4.50 -5.90
CA LEU A 120 8.75 5.23 -7.01
C LEU A 120 9.57 4.97 -8.26
N ASP A 121 8.90 4.87 -9.41
CA ASP A 121 9.59 4.89 -10.68
C ASP A 121 10.26 6.24 -10.87
N GLU A 122 11.51 6.23 -11.32
CA GLU A 122 12.24 7.45 -11.60
C GLU A 122 11.51 8.26 -12.67
N GLY A 123 11.32 9.55 -12.42
CA GLY A 123 10.59 10.42 -13.33
C GLY A 123 9.07 10.43 -13.16
N ASP A 124 8.52 9.63 -12.26
CA ASP A 124 7.08 9.69 -11.95
C ASP A 124 6.79 10.88 -11.02
N ALA A 125 6.67 12.05 -11.61
CA ALA A 125 6.48 13.31 -10.88
C ALA A 125 5.13 13.35 -10.15
N ARG A 126 4.10 12.70 -10.69
CA ARG A 126 2.76 12.65 -10.07
C ARG A 126 2.79 11.85 -8.78
N ALA A 127 3.40 10.67 -8.81
CA ALA A 127 3.56 9.84 -7.62
C ALA A 127 4.44 10.52 -6.58
N ALA A 128 5.52 11.19 -7.01
CA ALA A 128 6.39 11.93 -6.10
C ALA A 128 5.65 13.07 -5.39
N ARG A 129 4.80 13.82 -6.11
CA ARG A 129 3.98 14.87 -5.50
C ARG A 129 2.98 14.31 -4.49
N PHE A 130 2.32 13.21 -4.83
CA PHE A 130 1.41 12.54 -3.92
C PHE A 130 2.12 12.11 -2.64
N CYS A 131 3.24 11.42 -2.77
CA CYS A 131 4.02 10.96 -1.61
C CYS A 131 4.54 12.13 -0.77
N GLY A 132 4.98 13.21 -1.40
CA GLY A 132 5.42 14.42 -0.70
C GLY A 132 4.33 15.03 0.17
N LYS A 133 3.08 15.05 -0.32
CA LYS A 133 1.93 15.54 0.45
C LYS A 133 1.63 14.70 1.69
N VAL A 134 1.93 13.41 1.64
CA VAL A 134 1.71 12.51 2.78
C VAL A 134 2.85 12.62 3.80
N GLY A 135 4.01 13.13 3.41
CA GLY A 135 5.15 13.31 4.30
C GLY A 135 6.39 12.51 3.93
N PHE A 136 6.38 11.82 2.79
CA PHE A 136 7.57 11.13 2.31
C PHE A 136 8.58 12.12 1.74
N SER A 137 9.86 11.88 2.00
CA SER A 137 10.96 12.67 1.46
C SER A 137 11.93 11.76 0.72
N PRO A 138 12.52 12.23 -0.41
CA PRO A 138 13.50 11.43 -1.13
C PRO A 138 14.70 11.04 -0.25
N ARG A 139 15.23 9.85 -0.49
CA ARG A 139 16.46 9.35 0.14
C ARG A 139 17.59 9.40 -0.88
N ASP A 140 18.27 10.54 -0.93
CA ASP A 140 19.38 10.76 -1.86
C ASP A 140 20.60 9.90 -1.48
N GLY A 141 21.37 9.50 -2.48
CA GLY A 141 22.59 8.72 -2.29
C GLY A 141 22.37 7.23 -2.11
N LEU A 142 21.14 6.75 -2.19
CA LEU A 142 20.80 5.33 -2.08
C LEU A 142 20.46 4.74 -3.44
N ARG A 143 20.85 3.50 -3.65
CA ARG A 143 20.51 2.72 -4.85
C ARG A 143 20.05 1.35 -4.41
N VAL A 144 18.99 0.85 -5.03
CA VAL A 144 18.53 -0.53 -4.83
C VAL A 144 19.17 -1.41 -5.89
N MET A 145 19.74 -2.52 -5.47
CA MET A 145 20.25 -3.57 -6.35
C MET A 145 19.49 -4.85 -6.03
N THR A 146 19.05 -5.58 -7.06
CA THR A 146 18.21 -6.76 -6.90
C THR A 146 18.80 -7.93 -7.65
N ASP A 147 18.87 -9.08 -6.99
CA ASP A 147 19.11 -10.38 -7.62
C ASP A 147 17.79 -11.15 -7.52
N VAL A 148 17.16 -11.43 -8.65
CA VAL A 148 15.88 -12.16 -8.67
C VAL A 148 16.14 -13.65 -8.56
N LEU A 149 15.60 -14.28 -7.53
CA LEU A 149 15.87 -15.68 -7.19
C LEU A 149 14.82 -16.63 -7.77
#